data_3fd45cb4f688c66a126f8fcd6030fa9d
#
_entry.id   3fd45cb4f688c66a126f8fcd6030fa9d
#
_cell.length_a   1.000
_cell.length_b   1.000
_cell.length_c   1.000
_cell.angle_alpha   90.00
_cell.angle_beta   90.00
_cell.angle_gamma   90.00
#
_symmetry.space_group_name_H-M   'P 1'
#
loop_
_entity.id
_entity.type
_entity.pdbx_description
1 polymer ?
#
loop_
_entity_poly.entity_id
_entity_poly.type
_entity_poly.pdbx_seq_one_letter_code
_entity_poly.pdbx_strand_id
1 'polypeptide(L)'
;MVLRLSKAEWFTSKVSATGLYSVPYKRASQPLQQTLRQYFGGLVHDETPMVRRQAANNLAKFVKEMNTAVVIEEMIPLFQYLASDDQDSVRLLTVDILIAIAEEIPKEQQPSHGVLLTSLQSLFEDKSWRVRYMVADRYEKVPGIAYCATVALLVR
;
A
#
# COMPACT_ATOMS: atom_id res chain seq x y z
N MET A 1 -7.65 -21.06 -7.14
CA MET A 1 -7.80 -21.03 -5.68
C MET A 1 -7.91 -19.60 -5.14
N VAL A 2 -6.94 -18.71 -5.37
CA VAL A 2 -6.93 -17.33 -4.85
C VAL A 2 -8.22 -16.58 -5.16
N LEU A 3 -8.62 -16.48 -6.44
CA LEU A 3 -9.83 -15.78 -6.86
C LEU A 3 -11.11 -16.35 -6.25
N ARG A 4 -11.17 -17.65 -6.00
CA ARG A 4 -12.33 -18.28 -5.35
C ARG A 4 -12.42 -17.88 -3.87
N LEU A 5 -11.30 -17.82 -3.16
CA LEU A 5 -11.26 -17.39 -1.78
C LEU A 5 -11.61 -15.89 -1.63
N SER A 6 -11.19 -15.07 -2.59
CA SER A 6 -11.49 -13.63 -2.59
C SER A 6 -12.97 -13.31 -2.83
N LYS A 7 -13.71 -14.22 -3.51
CA LYS A 7 -15.14 -14.11 -3.75
C LYS A 7 -16.01 -14.75 -2.66
N ALA A 8 -15.40 -15.41 -1.67
CA ALA A 8 -16.14 -16.09 -0.64
C ALA A 8 -16.92 -15.11 0.23
N GLU A 9 -18.08 -15.51 0.72
CA GLU A 9 -18.89 -14.72 1.64
C GLU A 9 -18.20 -14.52 2.99
N TRP A 10 -17.45 -15.52 3.45
CA TRP A 10 -16.75 -15.49 4.74
C TRP A 10 -15.49 -14.61 4.69
N PHE A 11 -15.43 -13.62 5.57
CA PHE A 11 -14.29 -12.70 5.68
C PHE A 11 -12.97 -13.46 5.96
N THR A 12 -12.98 -14.55 6.69
CA THR A 12 -11.80 -15.38 6.97
C THR A 12 -11.16 -15.95 5.70
N SER A 13 -11.98 -16.33 4.71
CA SER A 13 -11.50 -16.78 3.40
C SER A 13 -10.84 -15.64 2.62
N LYS A 14 -11.44 -14.45 2.65
CA LYS A 14 -10.89 -13.23 2.05
C LYS A 14 -9.55 -12.84 2.70
N VAL A 15 -9.49 -12.86 4.02
CA VAL A 15 -8.25 -12.62 4.79
C VAL A 15 -7.14 -13.59 4.36
N SER A 16 -7.45 -14.89 4.27
CA SER A 16 -6.48 -15.89 3.81
C SER A 16 -6.04 -15.67 2.36
N ALA A 17 -6.94 -15.19 1.50
CA ALA A 17 -6.63 -14.90 0.10
C ALA A 17 -5.57 -13.82 -0.05
N THR A 18 -5.60 -12.76 0.77
CA THR A 18 -4.73 -11.58 0.63
C THR A 18 -3.24 -11.94 0.59
N GLY A 19 -2.80 -12.94 1.38
CA GLY A 19 -1.41 -13.37 1.44
C GLY A 19 -0.95 -14.24 0.26
N LEU A 20 -1.88 -14.69 -0.58
CA LEU A 20 -1.57 -15.62 -1.67
C LEU A 20 -1.34 -14.94 -3.02
N TYR A 21 -1.56 -13.64 -3.15
CA TYR A 21 -1.50 -12.94 -4.45
C TYR A 21 -0.09 -12.79 -5.00
N SER A 22 0.89 -12.49 -4.16
CA SER A 22 2.28 -12.30 -4.57
C SER A 22 2.89 -13.57 -5.18
N VAL A 23 2.53 -14.75 -4.69
CA VAL A 23 3.13 -16.03 -5.11
C VAL A 23 2.90 -16.36 -6.59
N PRO A 24 1.66 -16.35 -7.14
CA PRO A 24 1.42 -16.67 -8.53
C PRO A 24 1.67 -15.52 -9.50
N TYR A 25 1.77 -14.28 -9.02
CA TYR A 25 1.69 -13.09 -9.86
C TYR A 25 2.76 -13.05 -10.95
N LYS A 26 4.04 -13.24 -10.61
CA LYS A 26 5.14 -13.24 -11.60
C LYS A 26 5.04 -14.32 -12.66
N ARG A 27 4.38 -15.44 -12.33
CA ARG A 27 4.22 -16.59 -13.25
C ARG A 27 2.92 -16.53 -14.04
N ALA A 28 2.03 -15.60 -13.70
CA ALA A 28 0.74 -15.45 -14.36
C ALA A 28 0.88 -14.75 -15.72
N SER A 29 0.03 -15.10 -16.68
CA SER A 29 -0.10 -14.34 -17.93
C SER A 29 -0.61 -12.92 -17.65
N GLN A 30 -0.34 -11.97 -18.54
CA GLN A 30 -0.78 -10.58 -18.37
C GLN A 30 -2.29 -10.43 -18.09
N PRO A 31 -3.21 -11.12 -18.80
CA PRO A 31 -4.64 -11.04 -18.47
C PRO A 31 -4.96 -11.57 -17.07
N LEU A 32 -4.24 -12.60 -16.62
CA LEU A 32 -4.42 -13.14 -15.27
C LEU A 32 -3.83 -12.21 -14.21
N GLN A 33 -2.70 -11.57 -14.47
CA GLN A 33 -2.14 -10.54 -13.60
C GLN A 33 -3.12 -9.37 -13.39
N GLN A 34 -3.73 -8.87 -14.47
CA GLN A 34 -4.75 -7.84 -14.39
C GLN A 34 -5.96 -8.30 -13.55
N THR A 35 -6.44 -9.52 -13.79
CA THR A 35 -7.51 -10.09 -12.97
C THR A 35 -7.14 -10.18 -11.50
N LEU A 36 -5.92 -10.62 -11.17
CA LEU A 36 -5.43 -10.68 -9.80
C LEU A 36 -5.42 -9.29 -9.14
N ARG A 37 -4.93 -8.26 -9.83
CA ARG A 37 -4.93 -6.89 -9.30
C ARG A 37 -6.34 -6.36 -9.04
N GLN A 38 -7.28 -6.57 -9.96
CA GLN A 38 -8.68 -6.16 -9.79
C GLN A 38 -9.31 -6.81 -8.55
N TYR A 39 -9.11 -8.11 -8.36
CA TYR A 39 -9.64 -8.80 -7.18
C TYR A 39 -8.94 -8.37 -5.88
N PHE A 40 -7.64 -8.11 -5.92
CA PHE A 40 -6.95 -7.56 -4.76
C PHE A 40 -7.47 -6.16 -4.41
N GLY A 41 -7.71 -5.31 -5.40
CA GLY A 41 -8.37 -4.02 -5.23
C GLY A 41 -9.73 -4.14 -4.54
N GLY A 42 -10.53 -5.16 -4.90
CA GLY A 42 -11.79 -5.46 -4.21
C GLY A 42 -11.60 -5.79 -2.72
N LEU A 43 -10.50 -6.46 -2.33
CA LEU A 43 -10.21 -6.74 -0.93
C LEU A 43 -9.74 -5.48 -0.16
N VAL A 44 -9.08 -4.56 -0.85
CA VAL A 44 -8.71 -3.24 -0.30
C VAL A 44 -9.95 -2.41 0.03
N HIS A 45 -11.01 -2.53 -0.78
CA HIS A 45 -12.28 -1.81 -0.59
C HIS A 45 -13.35 -2.63 0.14
N ASP A 46 -12.99 -3.76 0.77
CA ASP A 46 -13.95 -4.61 1.46
C ASP A 46 -14.62 -3.88 2.64
N GLU A 47 -15.89 -4.13 2.86
CA GLU A 47 -16.66 -3.53 3.97
C GLU A 47 -16.09 -3.92 5.34
N THR A 48 -15.48 -5.11 5.45
CA THR A 48 -14.92 -5.63 6.69
C THR A 48 -13.54 -5.04 6.97
N PRO A 49 -13.34 -4.27 8.05
CA PRO A 49 -12.05 -3.66 8.37
C PRO A 49 -10.91 -4.69 8.53
N MET A 50 -11.20 -5.90 9.00
CA MET A 50 -10.21 -6.97 9.13
C MET A 50 -9.66 -7.41 7.77
N VAL A 51 -10.51 -7.43 6.72
CA VAL A 51 -10.09 -7.75 5.36
C VAL A 51 -9.21 -6.61 4.80
N ARG A 52 -9.64 -5.34 4.93
CA ARG A 52 -8.84 -4.18 4.50
C ARG A 52 -7.49 -4.12 5.21
N ARG A 53 -7.47 -4.36 6.52
CA ARG A 53 -6.23 -4.43 7.30
C ARG A 53 -5.29 -5.50 6.78
N GLN A 54 -5.80 -6.70 6.49
CA GLN A 54 -4.97 -7.78 5.99
C GLN A 54 -4.54 -7.56 4.53
N ALA A 55 -5.37 -6.92 3.71
CA ALA A 55 -4.98 -6.45 2.38
C ALA A 55 -3.84 -5.43 2.48
N ALA A 56 -3.95 -4.42 3.36
CA ALA A 56 -2.89 -3.45 3.62
C ALA A 56 -1.57 -4.13 4.04
N ASN A 57 -1.62 -5.09 4.96
CA ASN A 57 -0.44 -5.84 5.41
C ASN A 57 0.28 -6.61 4.30
N ASN A 58 -0.45 -7.06 3.27
CA ASN A 58 0.12 -7.83 2.16
C ASN A 58 0.38 -6.98 0.90
N LEU A 59 -0.15 -5.76 0.81
CA LEU A 59 0.01 -4.89 -0.35
C LEU A 59 1.48 -4.53 -0.59
N ALA A 60 2.25 -4.22 0.45
CA ALA A 60 3.67 -3.93 0.34
C ALA A 60 4.49 -5.06 -0.32
N LYS A 61 4.13 -6.32 -0.01
CA LYS A 61 4.74 -7.49 -0.65
C LYS A 61 4.27 -7.67 -2.09
N PHE A 62 3.01 -7.34 -2.35
CA PHE A 62 2.41 -7.50 -3.67
C PHE A 62 2.93 -6.46 -4.65
N VAL A 63 3.17 -5.22 -4.20
CA VAL A 63 3.79 -4.14 -4.99
C VAL A 63 5.15 -4.57 -5.56
N LYS A 64 5.99 -5.25 -4.76
CA LYS A 64 7.33 -5.72 -5.18
C LYS A 64 7.32 -6.77 -6.30
N GLU A 65 6.17 -7.30 -6.65
CA GLU A 65 5.99 -8.25 -7.74
C GLU A 65 5.59 -7.58 -9.07
N MET A 66 5.42 -6.24 -9.08
CA MET A 66 4.86 -5.48 -10.20
C MET A 66 5.92 -4.62 -10.88
N ASN A 67 5.64 -4.21 -12.12
CA ASN A 67 6.43 -3.20 -12.80
C ASN A 67 6.01 -1.79 -12.35
N THR A 68 6.92 -0.83 -12.51
CA THR A 68 6.75 0.56 -12.08
C THR A 68 5.49 1.22 -12.65
N ALA A 69 5.13 0.96 -13.91
CA ALA A 69 3.93 1.55 -14.52
C ALA A 69 2.66 1.12 -13.78
N VAL A 70 2.51 -0.18 -13.49
CA VAL A 70 1.38 -0.72 -12.72
C VAL A 70 1.37 -0.17 -11.29
N VAL A 71 2.54 -0.03 -10.67
CA VAL A 71 2.65 0.55 -9.32
C VAL A 71 2.10 1.98 -9.30
N ILE A 72 2.49 2.79 -10.27
CA ILE A 72 2.04 4.19 -10.36
C ILE A 72 0.54 4.27 -10.66
N GLU A 73 0.06 3.52 -11.66
CA GLU A 73 -1.30 3.64 -12.15
C GLU A 73 -2.35 2.99 -11.24
N GLU A 74 -2.02 1.85 -10.64
CA GLU A 74 -3.00 1.06 -9.90
C GLU A 74 -2.73 1.01 -8.38
N MET A 75 -1.45 0.94 -7.94
CA MET A 75 -1.15 0.72 -6.52
C MET A 75 -1.13 2.01 -5.70
N ILE A 76 -0.69 3.13 -6.28
CA ILE A 76 -0.77 4.44 -5.59
C ILE A 76 -2.21 4.80 -5.21
N PRO A 77 -3.23 4.69 -6.09
CA PRO A 77 -4.62 4.91 -5.70
C PRO A 77 -5.11 4.00 -4.57
N LEU A 78 -4.74 2.71 -4.58
CA LEU A 78 -5.09 1.79 -3.50
C LEU A 78 -4.43 2.17 -2.17
N PHE A 79 -3.16 2.58 -2.21
CA PHE A 79 -2.45 3.09 -1.06
C PHE A 79 -3.12 4.34 -0.48
N GLN A 80 -3.49 5.32 -1.31
CA GLN A 80 -4.16 6.55 -0.88
C GLN A 80 -5.52 6.25 -0.21
N TYR A 81 -6.27 5.30 -0.75
CA TYR A 81 -7.52 4.84 -0.15
C TYR A 81 -7.28 4.29 1.26
N LEU A 82 -6.32 3.38 1.44
CA LEU A 82 -5.98 2.80 2.75
C LEU A 82 -5.40 3.83 3.72
N ALA A 83 -4.65 4.82 3.22
CA ALA A 83 -4.11 5.91 4.04
C ALA A 83 -5.20 6.84 4.60
N SER A 84 -6.37 6.84 3.99
CA SER A 84 -7.55 7.58 4.43
C SER A 84 -8.59 6.72 5.16
N ASP A 85 -8.27 5.47 5.50
CA ASP A 85 -9.19 4.54 6.18
C ASP A 85 -9.60 5.07 7.57
N ASP A 86 -10.84 4.80 7.96
CA ASP A 86 -11.37 5.18 9.27
C ASP A 86 -10.61 4.50 10.42
N GLN A 87 -10.12 3.28 10.20
CA GLN A 87 -9.41 2.49 11.18
C GLN A 87 -7.91 2.82 11.20
N ASP A 88 -7.39 3.26 12.33
CA ASP A 88 -5.96 3.51 12.50
C ASP A 88 -5.11 2.24 12.32
N SER A 89 -5.66 1.08 12.64
CA SER A 89 -5.03 -0.23 12.44
C SER A 89 -4.83 -0.60 10.97
N VAL A 90 -5.53 0.07 10.04
CA VAL A 90 -5.29 0.00 8.59
C VAL A 90 -4.27 1.05 8.19
N ARG A 91 -4.49 2.33 8.58
CA ARG A 91 -3.62 3.45 8.21
C ARG A 91 -2.16 3.25 8.64
N LEU A 92 -1.90 2.68 9.83
CA LEU A 92 -0.52 2.43 10.28
C LEU A 92 0.27 1.49 9.36
N LEU A 93 -0.40 0.58 8.64
CA LEU A 93 0.24 -0.34 7.71
C LEU A 93 0.61 0.33 6.37
N THR A 94 0.03 1.49 6.09
CA THR A 94 0.33 2.20 4.83
C THR A 94 1.73 2.80 4.82
N VAL A 95 2.38 2.93 5.96
CA VAL A 95 3.80 3.33 6.05
C VAL A 95 4.70 2.33 5.33
N ASP A 96 4.53 1.03 5.57
CA ASP A 96 5.29 -0.02 4.88
C ASP A 96 4.93 -0.11 3.38
N ILE A 97 3.69 0.20 3.01
CA ILE A 97 3.26 0.26 1.60
C ILE A 97 3.95 1.44 0.90
N LEU A 98 3.98 2.61 1.54
CA LEU A 98 4.64 3.80 1.01
C LEU A 98 6.12 3.53 0.72
N ILE A 99 6.81 2.88 1.66
CA ILE A 99 8.22 2.48 1.49
C ILE A 99 8.37 1.55 0.29
N ALA A 100 7.54 0.51 0.19
CA ALA A 100 7.60 -0.44 -0.92
C ALA A 100 7.34 0.23 -2.28
N ILE A 101 6.37 1.15 -2.37
CA ILE A 101 6.10 1.92 -3.58
C ILE A 101 7.29 2.81 -3.94
N ALA A 102 7.88 3.48 -2.95
CA ALA A 102 9.02 4.36 -3.16
C ALA A 102 10.29 3.61 -3.63
N GLU A 103 10.47 2.35 -3.18
CA GLU A 103 11.56 1.48 -3.64
C GLU A 103 11.40 1.06 -5.12
N GLU A 104 10.16 0.91 -5.60
CA GLU A 104 9.85 0.45 -6.97
C GLU A 104 9.76 1.59 -8.00
N ILE A 105 9.68 2.86 -7.57
CA ILE A 105 9.62 4.01 -8.46
C ILE A 105 11.01 4.62 -8.64
N PRO A 106 11.54 4.71 -9.88
CA PRO A 106 12.79 5.39 -10.16
C PRO A 106 12.74 6.87 -9.76
N LYS A 107 13.88 7.40 -9.27
CA LYS A 107 14.00 8.80 -8.82
C LYS A 107 13.68 9.84 -9.91
N GLU A 108 13.82 9.45 -11.15
CA GLU A 108 13.56 10.29 -12.32
C GLU A 108 12.05 10.54 -12.55
N GLN A 109 11.18 9.75 -11.93
CA GLN A 109 9.72 9.89 -12.05
C GLN A 109 9.12 10.78 -10.95
N GLN A 110 9.59 11.99 -10.87
CA GLN A 110 9.28 13.03 -9.89
C GLN A 110 7.79 13.26 -9.56
N PRO A 111 6.83 13.28 -10.52
CA PRO A 111 5.42 13.55 -10.21
C PRO A 111 4.82 12.54 -9.23
N SER A 112 5.17 11.26 -9.36
CA SER A 112 4.71 10.20 -8.46
C SER A 112 5.31 10.34 -7.05
N HIS A 113 6.53 10.87 -6.93
CA HIS A 113 7.15 11.16 -5.64
C HIS A 113 6.45 12.31 -4.90
N GLY A 114 5.90 13.31 -5.60
CA GLY A 114 5.12 14.39 -4.99
C GLY A 114 3.91 13.87 -4.22
N VAL A 115 3.19 12.91 -4.80
CA VAL A 115 2.05 12.25 -4.14
C VAL A 115 2.50 11.49 -2.88
N LEU A 116 3.62 10.77 -2.96
CA LEU A 116 4.15 10.04 -1.81
C LEU A 116 4.60 10.97 -0.70
N LEU A 117 5.23 12.11 -1.03
CA LEU A 117 5.62 13.14 -0.06
C LEU A 117 4.41 13.72 0.67
N THR A 118 3.37 14.12 -0.05
CA THR A 118 2.13 14.62 0.54
C THR A 118 1.47 13.58 1.45
N SER A 119 1.46 12.33 1.03
CA SER A 119 0.91 11.22 1.82
C SER A 119 1.75 10.99 3.09
N LEU A 120 3.08 11.05 3.00
CA LEU A 120 3.97 10.92 4.16
C LEU A 120 3.74 12.06 5.16
N GLN A 121 3.59 13.30 4.70
CA GLN A 121 3.24 14.44 5.58
C GLN A 121 1.92 14.21 6.31
N SER A 122 0.89 13.74 5.60
CA SER A 122 -0.40 13.41 6.22
C SER A 122 -0.30 12.31 7.27
N LEU A 123 0.57 11.30 7.07
CA LEU A 123 0.82 10.24 8.05
C LEU A 123 1.59 10.75 9.28
N PHE A 124 2.49 11.73 9.14
CA PHE A 124 3.16 12.41 10.25
C PHE A 124 2.18 13.22 11.12
N GLU A 125 1.15 13.77 10.50
CA GLU A 125 0.12 14.60 11.15
C GLU A 125 -1.15 13.78 11.50
N ASP A 126 -1.11 12.43 11.36
CA ASP A 126 -2.27 11.59 11.63
C ASP A 126 -2.81 11.79 13.05
N LYS A 127 -4.14 11.77 13.17
CA LYS A 127 -4.84 11.86 14.47
C LYS A 127 -4.44 10.77 15.46
N SER A 128 -4.10 9.56 14.96
CA SER A 128 -3.66 8.44 15.80
C SER A 128 -2.17 8.52 16.08
N TRP A 129 -1.81 8.51 17.36
CA TRP A 129 -0.41 8.42 17.78
C TRP A 129 0.30 7.15 17.27
N ARG A 130 -0.45 6.06 17.05
CA ARG A 130 0.08 4.78 16.56
C ARG A 130 0.58 4.91 15.13
N VAL A 131 -0.15 5.67 14.28
CA VAL A 131 0.26 5.94 12.91
C VAL A 131 1.52 6.81 12.91
N ARG A 132 1.52 7.92 13.69
CA ARG A 132 2.69 8.79 13.82
C ARG A 132 3.92 8.04 14.34
N TYR A 133 3.72 7.13 15.32
CA TYR A 133 4.80 6.27 15.84
C TYR A 133 5.38 5.35 14.75
N MET A 134 4.53 4.72 13.92
CA MET A 134 4.98 3.86 12.81
C MET A 134 5.82 4.63 11.79
N VAL A 135 5.45 5.87 11.49
CA VAL A 135 6.25 6.73 10.60
C VAL A 135 7.63 7.00 11.22
N ALA A 136 7.70 7.34 12.51
CA ALA A 136 8.96 7.57 13.21
C ALA A 136 9.84 6.29 13.27
N ASP A 137 9.24 5.14 13.57
CA ASP A 137 9.93 3.84 13.62
C ASP A 137 10.51 3.40 12.27
N ARG A 138 9.85 3.78 11.18
CA ARG A 138 10.26 3.44 9.80
C ARG A 138 11.01 4.55 9.07
N TYR A 139 11.25 5.68 9.73
CA TYR A 139 11.81 6.88 9.11
C TYR A 139 13.12 6.62 8.34
N GLU A 140 14.03 5.84 8.90
CA GLU A 140 15.31 5.50 8.25
C GLU A 140 15.15 4.67 6.96
N LYS A 141 14.02 3.98 6.81
CA LYS A 141 13.73 3.13 5.64
C LYS A 141 13.04 3.87 4.51
N VAL A 142 12.77 5.17 4.66
CA VAL A 142 12.15 6.00 3.62
C VAL A 142 13.24 6.70 2.78
N PRO A 143 13.84 6.01 1.77
CA PRO A 143 14.99 6.54 1.04
C PRO A 143 14.59 7.75 0.17
N GLY A 144 15.30 8.86 0.32
CA GLY A 144 15.12 10.06 -0.52
C GLY A 144 13.86 10.89 -0.23
N ILE A 145 12.77 10.29 0.21
CA ILE A 145 11.53 10.99 0.59
C ILE A 145 11.73 11.69 1.94
N ALA A 146 12.44 11.06 2.88
CA ALA A 146 12.72 11.62 4.19
C ALA A 146 13.53 12.92 4.12
N TYR A 147 14.51 13.03 3.23
CA TYR A 147 15.30 14.24 3.07
C TYR A 147 14.45 15.45 2.63
N CYS A 148 13.58 15.24 1.63
CA CYS A 148 12.66 16.30 1.18
C CYS A 148 11.60 16.65 2.22
N ALA A 149 11.08 15.67 2.97
CA ALA A 149 10.10 15.90 4.04
C ALA A 149 10.74 16.65 5.23
N THR A 150 11.97 16.31 5.59
CA THR A 150 12.72 17.01 6.68
C THR A 150 13.00 18.47 6.30
N VAL A 151 13.40 18.74 5.06
CA VAL A 151 13.61 20.10 4.58
C VAL A 151 12.31 20.89 4.56
N ALA A 152 11.19 20.28 4.14
CA ALA A 152 9.88 20.92 4.14
C ALA A 152 9.31 21.20 5.55
N LEU A 153 9.67 20.38 6.55
CA LEU A 153 9.27 20.58 7.95
C LEU A 153 10.17 21.60 8.68
N LEU A 154 11.45 21.73 8.27
CA LEU A 154 12.38 22.70 8.85
C LEU A 154 12.22 24.12 8.29
N VAL A 155 11.50 24.28 7.18
CA VAL A 155 11.26 25.58 6.51
C VAL A 155 9.90 26.18 6.90
N ARG A 156 9.12 25.52 7.76
CA ARG A 156 7.90 26.07 8.41
C ARG A 156 8.17 26.44 9.84
#